data_4cea5671d3f1e586e4e487852c01f4c1
#
_entry.id   4cea5671d3f1e586e4e487852c01f4c1
#
_cell.length_a   1.000
_cell.length_b   1.000
_cell.length_c   1.000
_cell.angle_alpha   90.00
_cell.angle_beta   90.00
_cell.angle_gamma   90.00
#
_symmetry.space_group_name_H-M   'P 1'
#
loop_
_entity.id
_entity.type
_entity.pdbx_description
1 polymer ?
#
loop_
_entity_poly.entity_id
_entity_poly.type
_entity_poly.pdbx_seq_one_letter_code
_entity_poly.pdbx_strand_id
1 'polypeptide(L)'
;GLGDVYKRQGIDPKMIANNLTPFEPTHPGEILKDEIEFRGISQKKLAKEMGVSYTVLNEILNAKRPLSTEYAMLIEAVLDLDAEPLLRMQTCYNLQMAKRDNKFMEKLNKVRKIAAIL
;
A
#
# COMPACT_ATOMS: atom_id res chain seq x y z
N GLY A 1 -8.38 4.44 -19.43
CA GLY A 1 -7.09 4.14 -18.83
C GLY A 1 -6.61 5.28 -17.96
N LEU A 2 -5.46 5.08 -17.34
CA LEU A 2 -4.88 6.07 -16.44
C LEU A 2 -4.64 7.41 -17.13
N GLY A 3 -4.19 7.39 -18.38
CA GLY A 3 -3.97 8.60 -19.15
C GLY A 3 -5.24 9.40 -19.40
N ASP A 4 -6.37 8.70 -19.57
CA ASP A 4 -7.66 9.35 -19.79
C ASP A 4 -8.15 10.03 -18.51
N VAL A 5 -7.88 9.42 -17.36
CA VAL A 5 -8.23 10.01 -16.06
C VAL A 5 -7.45 11.30 -15.86
N TYR A 6 -6.17 11.29 -16.14
CA TYR A 6 -5.33 12.48 -16.00
C TYR A 6 -5.75 13.60 -16.95
N LYS A 7 -6.08 13.25 -18.19
CA LYS A 7 -6.55 14.24 -19.17
C LYS A 7 -7.85 14.89 -18.71
N ARG A 8 -8.78 14.09 -18.19
CA ARG A 8 -10.05 14.62 -17.69
C ARG A 8 -9.87 15.55 -16.50
N GLN A 9 -8.85 15.31 -15.69
CA GLN A 9 -8.53 16.13 -14.54
C GLN A 9 -7.65 17.33 -14.89
N GLY A 10 -7.25 17.45 -16.14
CA GLY A 10 -6.38 18.53 -16.58
C GLY A 10 -4.94 18.40 -16.10
N ILE A 11 -4.52 17.21 -15.71
CA ILE A 11 -3.17 16.97 -15.22
C ILE A 11 -2.26 16.59 -16.38
N ASP A 12 -1.16 17.36 -16.55
CA ASP A 12 -0.16 17.06 -17.56
C ASP A 12 0.68 15.86 -17.10
N PRO A 13 0.79 14.80 -17.93
CA PRO A 13 1.64 13.66 -17.60
C PRO A 13 3.09 14.02 -17.29
N LYS A 14 3.62 15.07 -17.89
CA LYS A 14 4.98 15.55 -17.61
C LYS A 14 5.10 16.11 -16.20
N MET A 15 4.07 16.79 -15.71
CA MET A 15 4.03 17.29 -14.35
C MET A 15 4.04 16.15 -13.35
N ILE A 16 3.31 15.07 -13.63
CA ILE A 16 3.30 13.89 -12.79
C ILE A 16 4.69 13.28 -12.71
N ALA A 17 5.37 13.11 -13.85
CA ALA A 17 6.72 12.57 -13.90
C ALA A 17 7.71 13.43 -13.13
N ASN A 18 7.57 14.75 -13.21
CA ASN A 18 8.48 15.68 -12.54
C ASN A 18 8.21 15.78 -11.03
N ASN A 19 7.03 15.39 -10.57
CA ASN A 19 6.61 15.49 -9.19
C ASN A 19 6.68 14.15 -8.46
N LEU A 20 7.49 13.21 -8.93
CA LEU A 20 7.59 11.88 -8.33
C LEU A 20 8.19 11.89 -6.94
N THR A 21 9.07 12.85 -6.63
CA THR A 21 9.81 12.87 -5.38
C THR A 21 8.96 13.20 -4.15
N PRO A 22 8.01 14.12 -4.20
CA PRO A 22 7.19 14.40 -3.02
C PRO A 22 6.02 13.44 -2.82
N PHE A 23 5.87 12.45 -3.68
CA PHE A 23 4.73 11.56 -3.62
C PHE A 23 4.81 10.64 -2.39
N GLU A 24 3.79 10.73 -1.52
CA GLU A 24 3.68 9.86 -0.36
C GLU A 24 3.05 8.53 -0.77
N PRO A 25 3.71 7.40 -0.47
CA PRO A 25 3.13 6.10 -0.76
C PRO A 25 1.91 5.85 0.12
N THR A 26 0.88 5.27 -0.45
CA THR A 26 -0.35 4.96 0.26
C THR A 26 -0.35 3.50 0.70
N HIS A 27 -0.48 3.28 2.00
CA HIS A 27 -0.63 1.95 2.57
C HIS A 27 -2.08 1.49 2.36
N PRO A 28 -2.31 0.21 1.98
CA PRO A 28 -3.68 -0.27 1.78
C PRO A 28 -4.55 -0.17 3.03
N GLY A 29 -3.95 -0.20 4.22
CA GLY A 29 -4.67 0.00 5.48
C GLY A 29 -5.40 1.32 5.55
N GLU A 30 -4.85 2.38 4.96
CA GLU A 30 -5.47 3.70 4.94
C GLU A 30 -6.76 3.69 4.12
N ILE A 31 -6.72 3.05 2.96
CA ILE A 31 -7.89 2.88 2.09
C ILE A 31 -8.96 2.06 2.79
N LEU A 32 -8.55 0.96 3.44
CA LEU A 32 -9.47 0.08 4.15
C LEU A 32 -10.12 0.78 5.35
N LYS A 33 -9.35 1.58 6.06
CA LYS A 33 -9.85 2.35 7.19
C LYS A 33 -10.95 3.32 6.74
N ASP A 34 -10.71 4.04 5.65
CA ASP A 34 -11.70 4.95 5.08
C ASP A 34 -12.94 4.20 4.63
N GLU A 35 -12.76 3.04 4.00
CA GLU A 35 -13.87 2.22 3.51
C GLU A 35 -14.78 1.74 4.63
N ILE A 36 -14.21 1.22 5.72
CA ILE A 36 -15.03 0.75 6.83
C ILE A 36 -15.71 1.89 7.57
N GLU A 37 -15.07 3.05 7.65
CA GLU A 37 -15.70 4.25 8.21
C GLU A 37 -16.90 4.68 7.35
N PHE A 38 -16.72 4.69 6.03
CA PHE A 38 -17.79 5.01 5.09
C PHE A 38 -18.97 4.05 5.23
N ARG A 39 -18.69 2.77 5.43
CA ARG A 39 -19.72 1.74 5.61
C ARG A 39 -20.33 1.70 7.02
N GLY A 40 -19.76 2.47 7.95
CA GLY A 40 -20.21 2.46 9.34
C GLY A 40 -19.85 1.19 10.09
N ILE A 41 -18.78 0.51 9.68
CA ILE A 41 -18.31 -0.73 10.31
C ILE A 41 -17.19 -0.39 11.28
N SER A 42 -17.31 -0.86 12.55
CA SER A 42 -16.23 -0.68 13.51
C SER A 42 -15.10 -1.67 13.26
N GLN A 43 -13.87 -1.30 13.66
CA GLN A 43 -12.72 -2.20 13.53
C GLN A 43 -12.91 -3.46 14.37
N LYS A 44 -13.55 -3.35 15.54
CA LYS A 44 -13.84 -4.50 16.40
C LYS A 44 -14.76 -5.49 15.69
N LYS A 45 -15.80 -4.98 15.06
CA LYS A 45 -16.75 -5.82 14.33
C LYS A 45 -16.07 -6.48 13.15
N LEU A 46 -15.26 -5.73 12.40
CA LEU A 46 -14.53 -6.29 11.27
C LEU A 46 -13.58 -7.41 11.71
N ALA A 47 -12.82 -7.19 12.78
CA ALA A 47 -11.92 -8.21 13.32
C ALA A 47 -12.68 -9.47 13.71
N LYS A 48 -13.83 -9.32 14.34
CA LYS A 48 -14.69 -10.43 14.71
C LYS A 48 -15.17 -11.22 13.49
N GLU A 49 -15.64 -10.51 12.47
CA GLU A 49 -16.11 -11.14 11.22
C GLU A 49 -14.98 -11.86 10.50
N MET A 50 -13.79 -11.30 10.52
CA MET A 50 -12.61 -11.92 9.92
C MET A 50 -12.03 -13.06 10.78
N GLY A 51 -12.43 -13.16 12.05
CA GLY A 51 -11.85 -14.13 12.96
C GLY A 51 -10.41 -13.84 13.32
N VAL A 52 -10.01 -12.58 13.41
CA VAL A 52 -8.63 -12.17 13.67
C VAL A 52 -8.55 -11.26 14.90
N SER A 53 -7.31 -11.06 15.38
CA SER A 53 -7.04 -10.17 16.49
C SER A 53 -7.35 -8.70 16.11
N TYR A 54 -8.09 -8.01 16.98
CA TYR A 54 -8.32 -6.59 16.82
C TYR A 54 -7.00 -5.79 16.75
N THR A 55 -6.04 -6.15 17.60
CA THR A 55 -4.76 -5.46 17.66
C THR A 55 -4.01 -5.54 16.34
N VAL A 56 -3.94 -6.72 15.76
CA VAL A 56 -3.24 -6.91 14.48
C VAL A 56 -3.97 -6.16 13.37
N LEU A 57 -5.28 -6.26 13.31
CA LEU A 57 -6.06 -5.52 12.30
C LEU A 57 -5.87 -4.01 12.45
N ASN A 58 -5.92 -3.50 13.68
CA ASN A 58 -5.71 -2.08 13.96
C ASN A 58 -4.32 -1.61 13.48
N GLU A 59 -3.29 -2.42 13.69
CA GLU A 59 -1.94 -2.09 13.22
C GLU A 59 -1.87 -2.01 11.70
N ILE A 60 -2.55 -2.92 11.00
CA ILE A 60 -2.62 -2.90 9.53
C ILE A 60 -3.34 -1.65 9.05
N LEU A 61 -4.47 -1.32 9.66
CA LEU A 61 -5.28 -0.15 9.29
C LEU A 61 -4.55 1.17 9.56
N ASN A 62 -3.61 1.17 10.48
CA ASN A 62 -2.81 2.35 10.81
C ASN A 62 -1.42 2.33 10.16
N ALA A 63 -1.22 1.48 9.17
CA ALA A 63 0.03 1.38 8.39
C ALA A 63 1.25 0.98 9.24
N LYS A 64 1.04 0.39 10.39
CA LYS A 64 2.12 -0.09 11.27
C LYS A 64 2.55 -1.51 10.98
N ARG A 65 1.78 -2.22 10.19
CA ARG A 65 2.02 -3.60 9.82
C ARG A 65 1.58 -3.80 8.36
N PRO A 66 2.33 -4.57 7.58
CA PRO A 66 1.92 -4.83 6.19
C PRO A 66 0.66 -5.68 6.12
N LEU A 67 -0.12 -5.46 5.07
CA LEU A 67 -1.27 -6.29 4.75
C LEU A 67 -0.78 -7.60 4.15
N SER A 68 -1.02 -8.71 4.85
CA SER A 68 -0.65 -10.03 4.35
C SER A 68 -1.67 -10.54 3.34
N THR A 69 -1.27 -11.56 2.59
CA THR A 69 -2.16 -12.22 1.63
C THR A 69 -3.40 -12.78 2.33
N GLU A 70 -3.21 -13.42 3.48
CA GLU A 70 -4.33 -14.00 4.22
C GLU A 70 -5.33 -12.92 4.67
N TYR A 71 -4.83 -11.82 5.22
CA TYR A 71 -5.70 -10.72 5.65
C TYR A 71 -6.41 -10.08 4.47
N ALA A 72 -5.73 -9.92 3.34
CA ALA A 72 -6.35 -9.38 2.13
C ALA A 72 -7.51 -10.27 1.66
N MET A 73 -7.32 -11.59 1.70
CA MET A 73 -8.37 -12.54 1.30
C MET A 73 -9.53 -12.55 2.29
N LEU A 74 -9.27 -12.41 3.58
CA LEU A 74 -10.32 -12.30 4.59
C LEU A 74 -11.13 -11.01 4.40
N ILE A 75 -10.45 -9.92 4.09
CA ILE A 75 -11.11 -8.64 3.80
C ILE A 75 -11.96 -8.75 2.54
N GLU A 76 -11.45 -9.41 1.51
CA GLU A 76 -12.23 -9.68 0.30
C GLU A 76 -13.51 -10.44 0.62
N ALA A 77 -13.41 -11.46 1.46
CA ALA A 77 -14.56 -12.26 1.84
C ALA A 77 -15.60 -11.46 2.62
N VAL A 78 -15.18 -10.59 3.52
CA VAL A 78 -16.09 -9.85 4.41
C VAL A 78 -16.62 -8.58 3.74
N LEU A 79 -15.75 -7.83 3.04
CA LEU A 79 -16.11 -6.53 2.48
C LEU A 79 -16.37 -6.55 0.97
N ASP A 80 -16.18 -7.68 0.33
CA ASP A 80 -16.33 -7.82 -1.12
C ASP A 80 -15.42 -6.83 -1.90
N LEU A 81 -14.18 -6.72 -1.44
CA LEU A 81 -13.15 -5.92 -2.08
C LEU A 81 -12.06 -6.84 -2.62
N ASP A 82 -11.63 -6.62 -3.87
CA ASP A 82 -10.61 -7.46 -4.48
C ASP A 82 -9.30 -7.42 -3.70
N ALA A 83 -8.78 -8.60 -3.37
CA ALA A 83 -7.53 -8.74 -2.63
C ALA A 83 -6.31 -8.31 -3.46
N GLU A 84 -6.30 -8.60 -4.76
CA GLU A 84 -5.14 -8.37 -5.61
C GLU A 84 -4.72 -6.89 -5.68
N PRO A 85 -5.62 -5.93 -5.95
CA PRO A 85 -5.23 -4.52 -5.93
C PRO A 85 -4.69 -4.06 -4.59
N LEU A 86 -5.24 -4.57 -3.49
CA LEU A 86 -4.77 -4.24 -2.14
C LEU A 86 -3.35 -4.74 -1.91
N LEU A 87 -3.05 -5.96 -2.37
CA LEU A 87 -1.71 -6.53 -2.25
C LEU A 87 -0.69 -5.83 -3.15
N ARG A 88 -1.10 -5.40 -4.34
CA ARG A 88 -0.25 -4.59 -5.21
C ARG A 88 0.09 -3.26 -4.55
N MET A 89 -0.88 -2.64 -3.91
CA MET A 89 -0.68 -1.40 -3.17
C MET A 89 0.33 -1.59 -2.04
N GLN A 90 0.24 -2.72 -1.31
CA GLN A 90 1.21 -3.04 -0.27
C GLN A 90 2.61 -3.20 -0.84
N THR A 91 2.76 -3.90 -1.96
CA THR A 91 4.06 -4.06 -2.61
C THR A 91 4.65 -2.72 -3.04
N CYS A 92 3.84 -1.86 -3.65
CA CYS A 92 4.28 -0.52 -4.04
C CYS A 92 4.71 0.30 -2.83
N TYR A 93 3.95 0.22 -1.74
CA TYR A 93 4.30 0.87 -0.49
C TYR A 93 5.65 0.39 0.03
N ASN A 94 5.84 -0.93 0.06
CA ASN A 94 7.09 -1.53 0.54
C ASN A 94 8.29 -1.07 -0.29
N LEU A 95 8.14 -1.02 -1.61
CA LEU A 95 9.21 -0.57 -2.51
C LEU A 95 9.56 0.90 -2.25
N GLN A 96 8.57 1.76 -2.09
CA GLN A 96 8.80 3.17 -1.83
C GLN A 96 9.47 3.39 -0.47
N MET A 97 9.07 2.64 0.55
CA MET A 97 9.69 2.75 1.86
C MET A 97 11.13 2.24 1.86
N ALA A 98 11.42 1.15 1.12
CA ALA A 98 12.77 0.65 0.97
C ALA A 98 13.68 1.68 0.28
N LYS A 99 13.16 2.38 -0.73
CA LYS A 99 13.91 3.42 -1.43
C LYS A 99 14.23 4.62 -0.56
N ARG A 100 13.49 4.82 0.53
CA ARG A 100 13.73 5.90 1.50
C ARG A 100 14.71 5.48 2.60
N ASP A 101 15.03 4.20 2.69
CA ASP A 101 15.99 3.69 3.67
C ASP A 101 17.40 3.89 3.13
N ASN A 102 18.10 4.90 3.64
CA ASN A 102 19.43 5.27 3.18
C ASN A 102 20.45 4.15 3.38
N LYS A 103 20.37 3.43 4.49
CA LYS A 103 21.28 2.31 4.76
C LYS A 103 21.10 1.20 3.74
N PHE A 104 19.85 0.88 3.43
CA PHE A 104 19.55 -0.14 2.44
C PHE A 104 20.00 0.30 1.05
N MET A 105 19.77 1.56 0.69
CA MET A 105 20.17 2.09 -0.62
C MET A 105 21.69 2.11 -0.78
N GLU A 106 22.42 2.41 0.29
CA GLU A 106 23.88 2.31 0.29
C GLU A 106 24.35 0.87 0.04
N LYS A 107 23.69 -0.09 0.70
CA LYS A 107 23.98 -1.51 0.49
C LYS A 107 23.71 -1.93 -0.93
N LEU A 108 22.60 -1.50 -1.51
CA LEU A 108 22.29 -1.78 -2.92
C LEU A 108 23.35 -1.23 -3.85
N ASN A 109 23.82 -0.02 -3.61
CA ASN A 109 24.87 0.58 -4.46
C ASN A 109 26.17 -0.21 -4.38
N LYS A 110 26.53 -0.70 -3.21
CA LYS A 110 27.71 -1.57 -3.04
C LYS A 110 27.53 -2.88 -3.80
N VAL A 111 26.35 -3.49 -3.69
CA VAL A 111 26.05 -4.73 -4.40
C VAL A 111 26.13 -4.53 -5.90
N ARG A 112 25.61 -3.43 -6.43
CA ARG A 112 25.69 -3.10 -7.87
C ARG A 112 27.11 -2.96 -8.35
N LYS A 113 27.99 -2.34 -7.55
CA LYS A 113 29.40 -2.19 -7.88
C LYS A 113 30.10 -3.55 -7.95
N ILE A 114 29.81 -4.45 -7.02
CA ILE A 114 30.34 -5.80 -7.00
C ILE A 114 29.83 -6.58 -8.23
N ALA A 115 28.53 -6.48 -8.51
CA ALA A 115 27.92 -7.17 -9.64
C ALA A 115 28.49 -6.73 -10.99
N ALA A 116 28.92 -5.48 -11.11
CA ALA A 116 29.52 -4.96 -12.34
C ALA A 116 30.84 -5.67 -12.71
N ILE A 117 31.45 -6.33 -11.73
CA ILE A 117 32.73 -7.06 -11.96
C ILE A 117 32.45 -8.54 -12.29
N LEU A 118 31.27 -9.03 -11.97
CA LEU A 118 30.87 -10.40 -12.29
C LEU A 118 30.65 -10.55 -13.81
#